data_f5371c7261d66b312c23434fb08020cb
#
_entry.id   f5371c7261d66b312c23434fb08020cb
#
_cell.length_a   1.000
_cell.length_b   1.000
_cell.length_c   1.000
_cell.angle_alpha   90.00
_cell.angle_beta   90.00
_cell.angle_gamma   90.00
#
_symmetry.space_group_name_H-M   'P 1'
#
loop_
_entity.id
_entity.type
_entity.pdbx_description
1 polymer ?
#
loop_
_entity_poly.entity_id
_entity_poly.type
_entity_poly.pdbx_seq_one_letter_code
_entity_poly.pdbx_strand_id
1 'polypeptide(L)'
;LTAKDHFQNFYNNVSYPISTSRGAYWLGKAYEKLGDGEQSNKWYQEASKYLTTYYGQLAFLKLKPNGKFELNKDMEVDNKYRYIFFNKELVKIVYLLDELKKDKYTKFILRHLANDNIKKGSEALAAELATNIERYDFAIQVSKIASYQKRFHNKFNYPIISTPKSINGRKIPESAFILSIIRQESEFDLSANSHAGAKGLMQLMPYTAKIVSKQAKLPYSKSRLTTDPEYNINLGSHYIAGLILQYDGTYPFAVAAYNAGPNRVKYWKKINKNPQKK
;
A
#
# COMPACT_ATOMS: atom_id res chain seq x y z
N LEU A 1 -15.63 -15.50 -28.86
CA LEU A 1 -15.80 -14.43 -27.84
C LEU A 1 -14.87 -13.28 -28.16
N THR A 2 -15.40 -12.04 -28.22
CA THR A 2 -14.61 -10.82 -28.41
C THR A 2 -13.90 -10.42 -27.11
N ALA A 3 -12.90 -9.53 -27.20
CA ALA A 3 -12.23 -8.99 -25.99
C ALA A 3 -13.23 -8.35 -25.01
N LYS A 4 -14.24 -7.66 -25.54
CA LYS A 4 -15.35 -7.08 -24.77
C LYS A 4 -16.09 -8.15 -23.96
N ASP A 5 -16.45 -9.27 -24.57
CA ASP A 5 -17.21 -10.34 -23.91
C ASP A 5 -16.39 -10.99 -22.78
N HIS A 6 -15.08 -11.16 -22.98
CA HIS A 6 -14.17 -11.67 -21.94
C HIS A 6 -14.07 -10.69 -20.76
N PHE A 7 -13.92 -9.38 -21.00
CA PHE A 7 -13.86 -8.39 -19.92
C PHE A 7 -15.21 -8.24 -19.22
N GLN A 8 -16.35 -8.35 -19.94
CA GLN A 8 -17.67 -8.34 -19.33
C GLN A 8 -17.86 -9.55 -18.40
N ASN A 9 -17.49 -10.74 -18.87
CA ASN A 9 -17.54 -11.94 -18.04
C ASN A 9 -16.63 -11.83 -16.81
N PHE A 10 -15.40 -11.33 -16.99
CA PHE A 10 -14.50 -11.08 -15.87
C PHE A 10 -15.12 -10.12 -14.86
N TYR A 11 -15.63 -8.96 -15.28
CA TYR A 11 -16.25 -7.96 -14.41
C TYR A 11 -17.42 -8.54 -13.61
N ASN A 12 -18.26 -9.33 -14.24
CA ASN A 12 -19.44 -9.93 -13.61
C ASN A 12 -19.10 -10.97 -12.53
N ASN A 13 -17.89 -11.54 -12.58
CA ASN A 13 -17.45 -12.60 -11.67
C ASN A 13 -16.45 -12.13 -10.60
N VAL A 14 -16.23 -10.82 -10.44
CA VAL A 14 -15.32 -10.27 -9.42
C VAL A 14 -16.02 -9.24 -8.54
N SER A 15 -15.60 -9.16 -7.27
CA SER A 15 -16.19 -8.24 -6.27
C SER A 15 -15.17 -7.33 -5.58
N TYR A 16 -13.89 -7.69 -5.60
CA TYR A 16 -12.86 -6.88 -4.95
C TYR A 16 -12.52 -5.62 -5.76
N PRO A 17 -12.32 -4.46 -5.09
CA PRO A 17 -12.06 -3.18 -5.74
C PRO A 17 -11.01 -3.21 -6.86
N ILE A 18 -9.87 -3.91 -6.62
CA ILE A 18 -8.78 -4.04 -7.61
C ILE A 18 -9.25 -4.76 -8.87
N SER A 19 -9.98 -5.86 -8.73
CA SER A 19 -10.45 -6.65 -9.86
C SER A 19 -11.61 -5.97 -10.57
N THR A 20 -12.56 -5.39 -9.82
CA THR A 20 -13.72 -4.69 -10.37
C THR A 20 -13.27 -3.47 -11.20
N SER A 21 -12.39 -2.63 -10.63
CA SER A 21 -11.85 -1.46 -11.36
C SER A 21 -11.08 -1.87 -12.62
N ARG A 22 -10.31 -2.97 -12.56
CA ARG A 22 -9.60 -3.52 -13.73
C ARG A 22 -10.56 -3.96 -14.82
N GLY A 23 -11.58 -4.74 -14.48
CA GLY A 23 -12.59 -5.20 -15.44
C GLY A 23 -13.32 -4.04 -16.10
N ALA A 24 -13.80 -3.08 -15.30
CA ALA A 24 -14.47 -1.88 -15.79
C ALA A 24 -13.55 -1.02 -16.69
N TYR A 25 -12.28 -0.81 -16.31
CA TYR A 25 -11.32 -0.07 -17.12
C TYR A 25 -11.10 -0.71 -18.50
N TRP A 26 -10.91 -2.03 -18.56
CA TRP A 26 -10.69 -2.72 -19.81
C TRP A 26 -11.94 -2.82 -20.66
N LEU A 27 -13.15 -2.83 -20.07
CA LEU A 27 -14.40 -2.64 -20.80
C LEU A 27 -14.47 -1.26 -21.44
N GLY A 28 -14.12 -0.20 -20.68
CA GLY A 28 -14.01 1.15 -21.23
C GLY A 28 -13.07 1.21 -22.43
N LYS A 29 -11.89 0.57 -22.32
CA LYS A 29 -10.92 0.45 -23.43
C LYS A 29 -11.46 -0.33 -24.63
N ALA A 30 -12.22 -1.41 -24.40
CA ALA A 30 -12.81 -2.19 -25.48
C ALA A 30 -13.87 -1.38 -26.25
N TYR A 31 -14.76 -0.68 -25.55
CA TYR A 31 -15.75 0.20 -26.17
C TYR A 31 -15.10 1.42 -26.86
N GLU A 32 -14.02 2.00 -26.29
CA GLU A 32 -13.23 3.04 -26.97
C GLU A 32 -12.73 2.56 -28.33
N LYS A 33 -12.25 1.32 -28.42
CA LYS A 33 -11.78 0.71 -29.67
C LYS A 33 -12.89 0.38 -30.65
N LEU A 34 -14.11 0.14 -30.18
CA LEU A 34 -15.31 -0.10 -31.03
C LEU A 34 -15.96 1.20 -31.50
N GLY A 35 -15.46 2.37 -31.09
CA GLY A 35 -16.03 3.67 -31.42
C GLY A 35 -17.26 4.07 -30.60
N ASP A 36 -17.65 3.27 -29.61
CA ASP A 36 -18.77 3.56 -28.71
C ASP A 36 -18.31 4.40 -27.51
N GLY A 37 -18.27 5.72 -27.74
CA GLY A 37 -17.80 6.67 -26.71
C GLY A 37 -18.70 6.76 -25.49
N GLU A 38 -20.01 6.56 -25.64
CA GLU A 38 -20.96 6.59 -24.53
C GLU A 38 -20.71 5.44 -23.55
N GLN A 39 -20.68 4.21 -24.06
CA GLN A 39 -20.38 3.05 -23.22
C GLN A 39 -18.95 3.09 -22.66
N SER A 40 -17.98 3.56 -23.43
CA SER A 40 -16.61 3.76 -22.96
C SER A 40 -16.58 4.67 -21.73
N ASN A 41 -17.22 5.84 -21.80
CA ASN A 41 -17.30 6.79 -20.68
C ASN A 41 -18.01 6.20 -19.46
N LYS A 42 -19.12 5.48 -19.67
CA LYS A 42 -19.85 4.79 -18.60
C LYS A 42 -18.96 3.81 -17.84
N TRP A 43 -18.18 3.00 -18.54
CA TRP A 43 -17.28 2.03 -17.92
C TRP A 43 -16.07 2.69 -17.25
N TYR A 44 -15.53 3.79 -17.80
CA TYR A 44 -14.52 4.58 -17.10
C TYR A 44 -15.07 5.24 -15.85
N GLN A 45 -16.32 5.75 -15.85
CA GLN A 45 -16.98 6.25 -14.64
C GLN A 45 -17.12 5.16 -13.58
N GLU A 46 -17.50 3.93 -13.98
CA GLU A 46 -17.60 2.79 -13.07
C GLU A 46 -16.24 2.46 -12.43
N ALA A 47 -15.18 2.36 -13.25
CA ALA A 47 -13.82 2.10 -12.75
C ALA A 47 -13.32 3.22 -11.81
N SER A 48 -13.59 4.49 -12.13
CA SER A 48 -13.14 5.66 -11.39
C SER A 48 -13.72 5.80 -9.98
N LYS A 49 -14.77 5.03 -9.64
CA LYS A 49 -15.26 4.95 -8.25
C LYS A 49 -14.24 4.34 -7.29
N TYR A 50 -13.19 3.69 -7.79
CA TYR A 50 -12.18 2.96 -7.01
C TYR A 50 -10.82 3.68 -7.05
N LEU A 51 -10.75 4.94 -6.61
CA LEU A 51 -9.54 5.79 -6.70
C LEU A 51 -8.34 5.27 -5.90
N THR A 52 -8.53 4.32 -5.00
CA THR A 52 -7.44 3.63 -4.28
C THR A 52 -6.77 2.53 -5.11
N THR A 53 -7.23 2.31 -6.36
CA THR A 53 -6.69 1.29 -7.25
C THR A 53 -6.06 1.91 -8.50
N TYR A 54 -5.06 1.24 -9.06
CA TYR A 54 -4.37 1.70 -10.28
C TYR A 54 -5.34 1.94 -11.45
N TYR A 55 -6.22 0.99 -11.75
CA TYR A 55 -7.17 1.11 -12.87
C TYR A 55 -8.25 2.16 -12.59
N GLY A 56 -8.64 2.35 -11.34
CA GLY A 56 -9.54 3.44 -10.95
C GLY A 56 -8.95 4.82 -11.22
N GLN A 57 -7.66 5.01 -10.87
CA GLN A 57 -6.93 6.24 -11.14
C GLN A 57 -6.74 6.47 -12.65
N LEU A 58 -6.38 5.43 -13.42
CA LEU A 58 -6.28 5.53 -14.88
C LEU A 58 -7.60 5.93 -15.51
N ALA A 59 -8.71 5.33 -15.08
CA ALA A 59 -10.05 5.67 -15.59
C ALA A 59 -10.43 7.11 -15.23
N PHE A 60 -10.14 7.55 -14.01
CA PHE A 60 -10.37 8.94 -13.58
C PHE A 60 -9.62 9.93 -14.48
N LEU A 61 -8.34 9.67 -14.75
CA LEU A 61 -7.51 10.52 -15.63
C LEU A 61 -7.97 10.48 -17.09
N LYS A 62 -8.61 9.41 -17.56
CA LYS A 62 -9.26 9.37 -18.87
C LYS A 62 -10.43 10.34 -18.95
N LEU A 63 -11.23 10.44 -17.89
CA LEU A 63 -12.40 11.33 -17.82
C LEU A 63 -12.01 12.77 -17.48
N LYS A 64 -10.99 12.94 -16.64
CA LYS A 64 -10.53 14.24 -16.10
C LYS A 64 -8.99 14.28 -16.12
N PRO A 65 -8.34 14.57 -17.26
CA PRO A 65 -6.87 14.50 -17.41
C PRO A 65 -6.08 15.35 -16.38
N ASN A 66 -6.64 16.47 -15.96
CA ASN A 66 -6.03 17.38 -14.99
C ASN A 66 -6.75 17.35 -13.62
N GLY A 67 -7.60 16.34 -13.39
CA GLY A 67 -8.36 16.22 -12.15
C GLY A 67 -7.47 15.83 -10.97
N LYS A 68 -7.78 16.35 -9.78
CA LYS A 68 -7.17 15.92 -8.53
C LYS A 68 -7.94 14.71 -7.98
N PHE A 69 -7.21 13.73 -7.47
CA PHE A 69 -7.83 12.59 -6.79
C PHE A 69 -8.37 13.03 -5.43
N GLU A 70 -9.66 12.84 -5.24
CA GLU A 70 -10.31 13.07 -3.95
C GLU A 70 -10.81 11.72 -3.43
N LEU A 71 -10.20 11.24 -2.35
CA LEU A 71 -10.65 10.02 -1.70
C LEU A 71 -11.98 10.27 -0.96
N ASN A 72 -12.77 9.21 -0.80
CA ASN A 72 -13.99 9.27 0.00
C ASN A 72 -13.67 9.75 1.41
N LYS A 73 -14.56 10.56 2.00
CA LYS A 73 -14.39 11.04 3.37
C LYS A 73 -14.39 9.87 4.36
N ASP A 74 -13.55 9.99 5.37
CA ASP A 74 -13.53 9.04 6.47
C ASP A 74 -14.83 9.14 7.29
N MET A 75 -15.23 8.04 7.86
CA MET A 75 -16.38 8.00 8.76
C MET A 75 -16.07 8.77 10.04
N GLU A 76 -16.94 9.72 10.39
CA GLU A 76 -16.87 10.43 11.67
C GLU A 76 -17.41 9.54 12.80
N VAL A 77 -16.74 9.58 13.94
CA VAL A 77 -17.13 8.82 15.13
C VAL A 77 -17.60 9.79 16.20
N ASP A 78 -18.78 9.54 16.74
CA ASP A 78 -19.37 10.32 17.84
C ASP A 78 -18.46 10.30 19.09
N ASN A 79 -18.24 11.47 19.70
CA ASN A 79 -17.35 11.63 20.84
C ASN A 79 -17.78 10.82 22.08
N LYS A 80 -19.08 10.69 22.30
CA LYS A 80 -19.61 9.88 23.42
C LYS A 80 -19.30 8.40 23.22
N TYR A 81 -19.47 7.89 21.98
CA TYR A 81 -19.13 6.50 21.69
C TYR A 81 -17.61 6.28 21.76
N ARG A 82 -16.80 7.25 21.30
CA ARG A 82 -15.34 7.22 21.43
C ARG A 82 -14.91 7.08 22.90
N TYR A 83 -15.49 7.89 23.79
CA TYR A 83 -15.22 7.79 25.23
C TYR A 83 -15.56 6.39 25.77
N ILE A 84 -16.73 5.86 25.44
CA ILE A 84 -17.17 4.52 25.85
C ILE A 84 -16.20 3.44 25.33
N PHE A 85 -15.77 3.54 24.08
CA PHE A 85 -14.87 2.58 23.47
C PHE A 85 -13.50 2.53 24.19
N PHE A 86 -12.87 3.68 24.40
CA PHE A 86 -11.54 3.73 25.01
C PHE A 86 -11.53 3.42 26.53
N ASN A 87 -12.70 3.42 27.18
CA ASN A 87 -12.82 2.99 28.57
C ASN A 87 -13.12 1.46 28.73
N LYS A 88 -13.20 0.70 27.65
CA LYS A 88 -13.39 -0.75 27.73
C LYS A 88 -12.15 -1.43 28.32
N GLU A 89 -12.37 -2.48 29.13
CA GLU A 89 -11.31 -3.29 29.67
C GLU A 89 -10.43 -3.93 28.58
N LEU A 90 -11.04 -4.36 27.47
CA LEU A 90 -10.31 -4.93 26.34
C LEU A 90 -9.29 -3.94 25.73
N VAL A 91 -9.56 -2.64 25.78
CA VAL A 91 -8.60 -1.62 25.32
C VAL A 91 -7.37 -1.61 26.26
N LYS A 92 -7.57 -1.67 27.58
CA LYS A 92 -6.47 -1.77 28.54
C LYS A 92 -5.64 -3.04 28.33
N ILE A 93 -6.32 -4.16 28.04
CA ILE A 93 -5.65 -5.43 27.72
C ILE A 93 -4.81 -5.31 26.45
N VAL A 94 -5.27 -4.56 25.42
CA VAL A 94 -4.47 -4.33 24.20
C VAL A 94 -3.13 -3.64 24.54
N TYR A 95 -3.14 -2.59 25.37
CA TYR A 95 -1.90 -1.93 25.78
C TYR A 95 -0.95 -2.87 26.54
N LEU A 96 -1.47 -3.64 27.49
CA LEU A 96 -0.67 -4.63 28.24
C LEU A 96 -0.09 -5.73 27.35
N LEU A 97 -0.86 -6.22 26.39
CA LEU A 97 -0.41 -7.24 25.45
C LEU A 97 0.67 -6.70 24.50
N ASP A 98 0.57 -5.42 24.11
CA ASP A 98 1.61 -4.79 23.30
C ASP A 98 2.92 -4.62 24.06
N GLU A 99 2.88 -4.16 25.31
CA GLU A 99 4.06 -4.10 26.19
C GLU A 99 4.72 -5.49 26.35
N LEU A 100 3.91 -6.54 26.49
CA LEU A 100 4.36 -7.93 26.60
C LEU A 100 4.75 -8.56 25.24
N LYS A 101 4.66 -7.82 24.14
CA LYS A 101 4.94 -8.27 22.76
C LYS A 101 4.15 -9.53 22.37
N LYS A 102 2.88 -9.60 22.79
CA LYS A 102 1.95 -10.72 22.53
C LYS A 102 1.09 -10.46 21.27
N ASP A 103 1.72 -10.17 20.15
CA ASP A 103 1.12 -9.74 18.88
C ASP A 103 -0.10 -10.55 18.44
N LYS A 104 -0.05 -11.87 18.58
CA LYS A 104 -1.17 -12.74 18.19
C LYS A 104 -2.46 -12.40 18.96
N TYR A 105 -2.34 -12.17 20.26
CA TYR A 105 -3.49 -11.85 21.11
C TYR A 105 -3.93 -10.41 20.90
N THR A 106 -3.01 -9.48 20.78
CA THR A 106 -3.27 -8.06 20.45
C THR A 106 -4.12 -7.97 19.17
N LYS A 107 -3.70 -8.64 18.11
CA LYS A 107 -4.41 -8.69 16.82
C LYS A 107 -5.81 -9.30 16.93
N PHE A 108 -5.96 -10.34 17.75
CA PHE A 108 -7.26 -10.98 17.97
C PHE A 108 -8.23 -10.03 18.65
N ILE A 109 -7.81 -9.33 19.72
CA ILE A 109 -8.65 -8.39 20.46
C ILE A 109 -8.98 -7.17 19.61
N LEU A 110 -8.02 -6.61 18.86
CA LEU A 110 -8.27 -5.49 17.93
C LEU A 110 -9.35 -5.85 16.89
N ARG A 111 -9.31 -7.06 16.34
CA ARG A 111 -10.35 -7.54 15.42
C ARG A 111 -11.73 -7.67 16.09
N HIS A 112 -11.75 -8.16 17.32
CA HIS A 112 -13.00 -8.25 18.09
C HIS A 112 -13.58 -6.85 18.35
N LEU A 113 -12.76 -5.91 18.82
CA LEU A 113 -13.16 -4.53 19.06
C LEU A 113 -13.65 -3.83 17.78
N ALA A 114 -13.01 -4.09 16.63
CA ALA A 114 -13.44 -3.53 15.35
C ALA A 114 -14.85 -3.97 14.96
N ASN A 115 -15.23 -5.20 15.28
CA ASN A 115 -16.53 -5.76 14.93
C ASN A 115 -17.65 -5.50 15.98
N ASP A 116 -17.33 -4.90 17.11
CA ASP A 116 -18.27 -4.71 18.22
C ASP A 116 -19.48 -3.85 17.85
N ASN A 117 -19.27 -2.70 17.23
CA ASN A 117 -20.37 -1.84 16.77
C ASN A 117 -19.97 -1.02 15.54
N ILE A 118 -19.95 -1.66 14.38
CA ILE A 118 -19.50 -1.07 13.11
C ILE A 118 -20.29 0.21 12.78
N LYS A 119 -21.60 0.23 13.01
CA LYS A 119 -22.46 1.39 12.73
C LYS A 119 -22.06 2.65 13.53
N LYS A 120 -21.47 2.47 14.71
CA LYS A 120 -20.97 3.56 15.55
C LYS A 120 -19.50 3.88 15.32
N GLY A 121 -18.82 3.17 14.42
CA GLY A 121 -17.43 3.45 14.06
C GLY A 121 -16.40 2.67 14.89
N SER A 122 -16.75 1.49 15.45
CA SER A 122 -15.79 0.65 16.18
C SER A 122 -14.55 0.28 15.35
N GLU A 123 -14.69 0.12 14.03
CA GLU A 123 -13.56 -0.13 13.12
C GLU A 123 -12.54 1.02 13.13
N ALA A 124 -13.02 2.28 13.03
CA ALA A 124 -12.16 3.45 13.07
C ALA A 124 -11.43 3.56 14.42
N LEU A 125 -12.15 3.28 15.54
CA LEU A 125 -11.56 3.35 16.88
C LEU A 125 -10.57 2.22 17.14
N ALA A 126 -10.82 1.02 16.62
CA ALA A 126 -9.85 -0.08 16.71
C ALA A 126 -8.60 0.19 15.86
N ALA A 127 -8.76 0.79 14.68
CA ALA A 127 -7.63 1.23 13.87
C ALA A 127 -6.83 2.36 14.54
N GLU A 128 -7.52 3.28 15.23
CA GLU A 128 -6.88 4.32 16.03
C GLU A 128 -6.12 3.73 17.22
N LEU A 129 -6.72 2.79 17.96
CA LEU A 129 -6.05 2.10 19.05
C LEU A 129 -4.79 1.38 18.56
N ALA A 130 -4.85 0.71 17.42
CA ALA A 130 -3.68 0.10 16.79
C ALA A 130 -2.61 1.12 16.43
N THR A 131 -3.00 2.30 15.93
CA THR A 131 -2.07 3.40 15.62
C THR A 131 -1.41 3.95 16.89
N ASN A 132 -2.14 4.06 17.99
CA ASN A 132 -1.63 4.56 19.28
C ASN A 132 -0.53 3.66 19.89
N ILE A 133 -0.55 2.37 19.56
CA ILE A 133 0.51 1.41 19.94
C ILE A 133 1.52 1.19 18.80
N GLU A 134 1.56 2.09 17.82
CA GLU A 134 2.46 2.04 16.64
C GLU A 134 2.34 0.77 15.78
N ARG A 135 1.24 0.03 15.91
CA ARG A 135 0.94 -1.15 15.11
C ARG A 135 0.12 -0.76 13.87
N TYR A 136 0.78 -0.02 12.98
CA TYR A 136 0.20 0.44 11.71
C TYR A 136 -0.29 -0.71 10.83
N ASP A 137 0.38 -1.87 10.89
CA ASP A 137 -0.04 -3.10 10.19
C ASP A 137 -1.46 -3.54 10.60
N PHE A 138 -1.80 -3.45 11.88
CA PHE A 138 -3.14 -3.79 12.35
C PHE A 138 -4.17 -2.72 11.97
N ALA A 139 -3.80 -1.44 12.07
CA ALA A 139 -4.67 -0.34 11.64
C ALA A 139 -5.01 -0.45 10.15
N ILE A 140 -4.02 -0.75 9.31
CA ILE A 140 -4.17 -0.99 7.88
C ILE A 140 -5.08 -2.20 7.62
N GLN A 141 -4.88 -3.31 8.32
CA GLN A 141 -5.67 -4.51 8.11
C GLN A 141 -7.16 -4.28 8.37
N VAL A 142 -7.51 -3.62 9.47
CA VAL A 142 -8.90 -3.26 9.80
C VAL A 142 -9.48 -2.33 8.73
N SER A 143 -8.77 -1.25 8.40
CA SER A 143 -9.23 -0.23 7.46
C SER A 143 -9.36 -0.77 6.02
N LYS A 144 -8.47 -1.68 5.61
CA LYS A 144 -8.50 -2.33 4.30
C LYS A 144 -9.73 -3.23 4.16
N ILE A 145 -10.05 -4.04 5.19
CA ILE A 145 -11.25 -4.89 5.19
C ILE A 145 -12.52 -4.02 5.13
N ALA A 146 -12.58 -2.95 5.93
CA ALA A 146 -13.70 -2.00 5.91
C ALA A 146 -13.90 -1.36 4.52
N SER A 147 -12.80 -1.00 3.84
CA SER A 147 -12.85 -0.37 2.52
C SER A 147 -13.48 -1.27 1.44
N TYR A 148 -13.34 -2.60 1.55
CA TYR A 148 -13.99 -3.55 0.66
C TYR A 148 -15.51 -3.53 0.79
N GLN A 149 -16.01 -3.09 1.93
CA GLN A 149 -17.43 -2.90 2.22
C GLN A 149 -17.86 -1.42 2.10
N LYS A 150 -17.08 -0.60 1.40
CA LYS A 150 -17.32 0.83 1.15
C LYS A 150 -17.37 1.69 2.43
N ARG A 151 -16.73 1.24 3.52
CA ARG A 151 -16.48 2.05 4.71
C ARG A 151 -15.03 2.49 4.69
N PHE A 152 -14.79 3.81 4.69
CA PHE A 152 -13.47 4.38 4.45
C PHE A 152 -12.87 4.94 5.74
N HIS A 153 -11.63 4.54 6.01
CA HIS A 153 -10.80 4.98 7.12
C HIS A 153 -9.40 5.28 6.57
N ASN A 154 -9.34 6.26 5.63
CA ASN A 154 -8.12 6.54 4.86
C ASN A 154 -6.95 6.94 5.74
N LYS A 155 -7.21 7.71 6.82
CA LYS A 155 -6.21 8.11 7.81
C LYS A 155 -5.43 6.90 8.37
N PHE A 156 -6.11 5.79 8.60
CA PHE A 156 -5.50 4.58 9.15
C PHE A 156 -5.04 3.59 8.08
N ASN A 157 -5.64 3.65 6.88
CA ASN A 157 -5.24 2.79 5.76
C ASN A 157 -3.95 3.28 5.09
N TYR A 158 -3.62 4.56 5.24
CA TYR A 158 -2.42 5.20 4.68
C TYR A 158 -1.65 5.98 5.77
N PRO A 159 -0.96 5.28 6.69
CA PRO A 159 -0.22 5.93 7.76
C PRO A 159 0.89 6.82 7.21
N ILE A 160 1.12 7.94 7.88
CA ILE A 160 2.21 8.87 7.57
C ILE A 160 3.22 8.78 8.70
N ILE A 161 4.40 8.26 8.40
CA ILE A 161 5.54 8.18 9.33
C ILE A 161 6.73 8.95 8.75
N SER A 162 7.72 9.23 9.59
CA SER A 162 8.93 9.95 9.18
C SER A 162 9.75 9.15 8.17
N THR A 163 10.24 9.82 7.14
CA THR A 163 11.15 9.26 6.14
C THR A 163 12.35 10.19 5.93
N PRO A 164 13.54 9.66 5.60
CA PRO A 164 14.72 10.48 5.40
C PRO A 164 14.61 11.33 4.13
N LYS A 165 15.15 12.56 4.15
CA LYS A 165 15.28 13.42 2.97
C LYS A 165 16.56 13.16 2.19
N SER A 166 17.62 12.76 2.89
CA SER A 166 18.92 12.40 2.31
C SER A 166 19.65 11.42 3.21
N ILE A 167 20.49 10.57 2.63
CA ILE A 167 21.34 9.62 3.36
C ILE A 167 22.72 9.62 2.70
N ASN A 168 23.76 9.94 3.45
CA ASN A 168 25.14 10.01 2.98
C ASN A 168 25.26 10.79 1.66
N GLY A 169 24.66 11.99 1.61
CA GLY A 169 24.68 12.89 0.44
C GLY A 169 23.74 12.47 -0.71
N ARG A 170 23.13 11.29 -0.67
CA ARG A 170 22.16 10.86 -1.68
C ARG A 170 20.78 11.39 -1.33
N LYS A 171 20.19 12.17 -2.24
CA LYS A 171 18.81 12.62 -2.13
C LYS A 171 17.86 11.41 -2.19
N ILE A 172 16.92 11.37 -1.27
CA ILE A 172 15.88 10.34 -1.20
C ILE A 172 14.62 10.86 -1.91
N PRO A 173 13.86 9.99 -2.60
CA PRO A 173 12.57 10.36 -3.16
C PRO A 173 11.59 10.90 -2.11
N GLU A 174 10.53 11.54 -2.56
CA GLU A 174 9.50 12.09 -1.68
C GLU A 174 8.89 11.02 -0.75
N SER A 175 8.48 11.47 0.45
CA SER A 175 7.94 10.59 1.49
C SER A 175 6.80 9.73 0.99
N ALA A 176 5.86 10.28 0.20
CA ALA A 176 4.73 9.54 -0.35
C ALA A 176 5.17 8.31 -1.17
N PHE A 177 6.26 8.44 -1.95
CA PHE A 177 6.79 7.31 -2.72
C PHE A 177 7.42 6.25 -1.81
N ILE A 178 8.23 6.64 -0.81
CA ILE A 178 8.81 5.69 0.15
C ILE A 178 7.71 4.97 0.94
N LEU A 179 6.70 5.70 1.45
CA LEU A 179 5.58 5.13 2.18
C LEU A 179 4.75 4.17 1.31
N SER A 180 4.61 4.45 0.01
CA SER A 180 3.93 3.55 -0.92
C SER A 180 4.66 2.21 -1.10
N ILE A 181 6.00 2.23 -1.10
CA ILE A 181 6.81 1.00 -1.12
C ILE A 181 6.61 0.22 0.19
N ILE A 182 6.72 0.86 1.35
CA ILE A 182 6.48 0.22 2.65
C ILE A 182 5.08 -0.40 2.69
N ARG A 183 4.07 0.33 2.19
CA ARG A 183 2.68 -0.13 2.13
C ARG A 183 2.52 -1.38 1.26
N GLN A 184 3.23 -1.45 0.15
CA GLN A 184 3.20 -2.58 -0.78
C GLN A 184 3.99 -3.78 -0.27
N GLU A 185 5.16 -3.56 0.35
CA GLU A 185 6.08 -4.61 0.75
C GLU A 185 5.66 -5.34 2.03
N SER A 186 5.21 -4.61 3.05
CA SER A 186 4.94 -5.16 4.38
C SER A 186 3.60 -4.75 5.00
N GLU A 187 2.85 -3.85 4.37
CA GLU A 187 1.72 -3.18 5.03
C GLU A 187 2.14 -2.55 6.39
N PHE A 188 3.36 -2.02 6.48
CA PHE A 188 3.96 -1.46 7.70
C PHE A 188 4.24 -2.47 8.83
N ASP A 189 4.29 -3.76 8.54
CA ASP A 189 4.75 -4.76 9.51
C ASP A 189 6.29 -4.75 9.61
N LEU A 190 6.81 -4.19 10.71
CA LEU A 190 8.25 -4.16 10.97
C LEU A 190 8.86 -5.57 11.10
N SER A 191 8.09 -6.52 11.63
CA SER A 191 8.53 -7.89 11.85
C SER A 191 8.43 -8.78 10.62
N ALA A 192 7.92 -8.26 9.50
CA ALA A 192 7.65 -9.02 8.29
C ALA A 192 8.89 -9.78 7.78
N ASN A 193 8.68 -11.07 7.51
CA ASN A 193 9.67 -11.96 6.91
C ASN A 193 9.02 -12.70 5.76
N SER A 194 9.52 -12.52 4.54
CA SER A 194 9.02 -13.27 3.39
C SER A 194 9.57 -14.71 3.35
N HIS A 195 8.92 -15.59 2.61
CA HIS A 195 9.44 -16.95 2.36
C HIS A 195 10.83 -16.96 1.73
N ALA A 196 11.17 -15.93 0.94
CA ALA A 196 12.50 -15.78 0.34
C ALA A 196 13.53 -15.17 1.31
N GLY A 197 13.11 -14.75 2.51
CA GLY A 197 13.97 -14.19 3.54
C GLY A 197 14.15 -12.67 3.49
N ALA A 198 13.32 -11.93 2.73
CA ALA A 198 13.26 -10.48 2.78
C ALA A 198 12.71 -10.03 4.13
N LYS A 199 13.15 -8.87 4.65
CA LYS A 199 12.97 -8.47 6.05
C LYS A 199 12.49 -7.04 6.24
N GLY A 200 11.53 -6.88 7.15
CA GLY A 200 11.10 -5.61 7.72
C GLY A 200 10.24 -4.77 6.78
N LEU A 201 10.07 -3.50 7.13
CA LEU A 201 9.15 -2.57 6.48
C LEU A 201 9.30 -2.50 4.95
N MET A 202 10.54 -2.44 4.46
CA MET A 202 10.85 -2.31 3.03
C MET A 202 11.31 -3.63 2.41
N GLN A 203 11.11 -4.77 3.08
CA GLN A 203 11.40 -6.13 2.58
C GLN A 203 12.78 -6.28 1.93
N LEU A 204 13.81 -5.87 2.65
CA LEU A 204 15.19 -5.98 2.16
C LEU A 204 15.74 -7.40 2.32
N MET A 205 16.29 -7.95 1.25
CA MET A 205 17.11 -9.15 1.33
C MET A 205 18.38 -8.87 2.16
N PRO A 206 18.77 -9.73 3.13
CA PRO A 206 19.95 -9.50 3.96
C PRO A 206 21.22 -9.22 3.18
N TYR A 207 21.41 -9.90 2.05
CA TYR A 207 22.54 -9.66 1.15
C TYR A 207 22.51 -8.23 0.56
N THR A 208 21.36 -7.79 0.07
CA THR A 208 21.17 -6.44 -0.46
C THR A 208 21.39 -5.40 0.64
N ALA A 209 20.81 -5.62 1.84
CA ALA A 209 20.99 -4.73 2.98
C ALA A 209 22.48 -4.58 3.37
N LYS A 210 23.27 -5.65 3.33
CA LYS A 210 24.71 -5.61 3.59
C LYS A 210 25.49 -4.78 2.57
N ILE A 211 25.13 -4.85 1.30
CA ILE A 211 25.76 -4.01 0.25
C ILE A 211 25.36 -2.55 0.44
N VAL A 212 24.05 -2.30 0.62
CA VAL A 212 23.51 -0.94 0.75
C VAL A 212 24.02 -0.26 2.02
N SER A 213 24.18 -0.99 3.15
CA SER A 213 24.70 -0.41 4.37
C SER A 213 26.13 0.17 4.19
N LYS A 214 26.98 -0.52 3.42
CA LYS A 214 28.31 0.00 3.06
C LYS A 214 28.22 1.30 2.21
N GLN A 215 27.30 1.33 1.23
CA GLN A 215 27.10 2.52 0.38
C GLN A 215 26.53 3.70 1.17
N ALA A 216 25.62 3.41 2.12
CA ALA A 216 25.02 4.39 3.00
C ALA A 216 25.92 4.83 4.16
N LYS A 217 27.10 4.21 4.33
CA LYS A 217 28.02 4.36 5.49
C LYS A 217 27.34 4.07 6.83
N LEU A 218 26.47 3.07 6.86
CA LEU A 218 25.79 2.59 8.05
C LEU A 218 26.34 1.21 8.45
N PRO A 219 26.47 0.90 9.76
CA PRO A 219 26.89 -0.43 10.20
C PRO A 219 25.81 -1.45 9.84
N TYR A 220 26.24 -2.60 9.26
CA TYR A 220 25.30 -3.67 8.92
C TYR A 220 24.86 -4.45 10.16
N SER A 221 23.56 -4.60 10.34
CA SER A 221 22.95 -5.48 11.34
C SER A 221 21.71 -6.17 10.77
N LYS A 222 21.74 -7.51 10.73
CA LYS A 222 20.61 -8.32 10.24
C LYS A 222 19.40 -8.24 11.18
N SER A 223 19.62 -8.20 12.48
CA SER A 223 18.53 -8.11 13.47
C SER A 223 17.79 -6.79 13.38
N ARG A 224 18.48 -5.67 13.21
CA ARG A 224 17.88 -4.34 13.08
C ARG A 224 16.94 -4.22 11.87
N LEU A 225 17.04 -5.09 10.88
CA LEU A 225 16.09 -5.08 9.76
C LEU A 225 14.63 -5.34 10.18
N THR A 226 14.42 -6.01 11.32
CA THR A 226 13.07 -6.34 11.82
C THR A 226 12.78 -5.80 13.22
N THR A 227 13.72 -5.03 13.83
CA THR A 227 13.56 -4.47 15.17
C THR A 227 13.75 -2.96 15.23
N ASP A 228 14.24 -2.36 14.14
CA ASP A 228 14.54 -0.92 14.08
C ASP A 228 13.93 -0.33 12.77
N PRO A 229 12.80 0.36 12.89
CA PRO A 229 12.09 0.89 11.72
C PRO A 229 12.91 1.92 10.96
N GLU A 230 13.61 2.82 11.68
CA GLU A 230 14.42 3.86 11.04
C GLU A 230 15.58 3.25 10.25
N TYR A 231 16.25 2.25 10.82
CA TYR A 231 17.33 1.54 10.13
C TYR A 231 16.86 0.86 8.84
N ASN A 232 15.71 0.16 8.88
CA ASN A 232 15.14 -0.50 7.71
C ASN A 232 14.74 0.52 6.63
N ILE A 233 14.06 1.60 7.02
CA ILE A 233 13.64 2.67 6.11
C ILE A 233 14.85 3.36 5.49
N ASN A 234 15.89 3.67 6.28
CA ASN A 234 17.10 4.31 5.76
C ASN A 234 17.79 3.45 4.69
N LEU A 235 17.97 2.16 4.95
CA LEU A 235 18.58 1.27 3.95
C LEU A 235 17.71 1.11 2.70
N GLY A 236 16.41 0.85 2.85
CA GLY A 236 15.49 0.69 1.72
C GLY A 236 15.36 1.95 0.88
N SER A 237 15.28 3.10 1.54
CA SER A 237 15.22 4.41 0.87
C SER A 237 16.52 4.71 0.09
N HIS A 238 17.68 4.40 0.66
CA HIS A 238 18.96 4.56 -0.04
C HIS A 238 19.07 3.61 -1.22
N TYR A 239 18.57 2.39 -1.10
CA TYR A 239 18.58 1.41 -2.18
C TYR A 239 17.69 1.83 -3.36
N ILE A 240 16.42 2.19 -3.11
CA ILE A 240 15.51 2.61 -4.20
C ILE A 240 15.99 3.93 -4.84
N ALA A 241 16.54 4.87 -4.07
CA ALA A 241 17.14 6.08 -4.62
C ALA A 241 18.32 5.75 -5.56
N GLY A 242 19.14 4.76 -5.20
CA GLY A 242 20.20 4.26 -6.06
C GLY A 242 19.71 3.64 -7.36
N LEU A 243 18.62 2.88 -7.30
CA LEU A 243 17.98 2.31 -8.49
C LEU A 243 17.38 3.39 -9.40
N ILE A 244 16.74 4.42 -8.83
CA ILE A 244 16.23 5.55 -9.63
C ILE A 244 17.36 6.22 -10.40
N LEU A 245 18.49 6.46 -9.75
CA LEU A 245 19.69 7.01 -10.44
C LEU A 245 20.22 6.05 -11.51
N GLN A 246 20.29 4.75 -11.23
CA GLN A 246 20.73 3.73 -12.18
C GLN A 246 19.88 3.66 -13.45
N TYR A 247 18.60 4.03 -13.36
CA TYR A 247 17.65 4.02 -14.46
C TYR A 247 17.26 5.42 -14.95
N ASP A 248 18.17 6.40 -14.82
CA ASP A 248 18.04 7.76 -15.35
C ASP A 248 16.71 8.43 -14.94
N GLY A 249 16.30 8.27 -13.69
CA GLY A 249 15.06 8.83 -13.15
C GLY A 249 13.77 8.04 -13.52
N THR A 250 13.87 6.90 -14.22
CA THR A 250 12.74 6.12 -14.66
C THR A 250 12.18 5.26 -13.51
N TYR A 251 11.20 5.76 -12.78
CA TYR A 251 10.57 5.11 -11.64
C TYR A 251 10.04 3.68 -11.94
N PRO A 252 9.35 3.40 -13.06
CA PRO A 252 8.89 2.03 -13.35
C PRO A 252 10.02 1.01 -13.41
N PHE A 253 11.17 1.36 -13.99
CA PHE A 253 12.32 0.45 -14.01
C PHE A 253 12.96 0.29 -12.63
N ALA A 254 13.04 1.36 -11.85
CA ALA A 254 13.56 1.31 -10.49
C ALA A 254 12.71 0.41 -9.59
N VAL A 255 11.38 0.55 -9.64
CA VAL A 255 10.44 -0.29 -8.87
C VAL A 255 10.50 -1.75 -9.34
N ALA A 256 10.54 -1.99 -10.65
CA ALA A 256 10.72 -3.34 -11.19
C ALA A 256 12.05 -3.98 -10.73
N ALA A 257 13.14 -3.19 -10.67
CA ALA A 257 14.44 -3.64 -10.18
C ALA A 257 14.46 -3.86 -8.66
N TYR A 258 13.73 -3.05 -7.91
CA TYR A 258 13.56 -3.24 -6.48
C TYR A 258 12.91 -4.60 -6.17
N ASN A 259 11.83 -4.92 -6.86
CA ASN A 259 11.07 -6.17 -6.66
C ASN A 259 11.78 -7.39 -7.27
N ALA A 260 12.20 -7.32 -8.54
CA ALA A 260 12.70 -8.48 -9.28
C ALA A 260 14.22 -8.57 -9.36
N GLY A 261 14.93 -7.54 -8.92
CA GLY A 261 16.37 -7.40 -9.03
C GLY A 261 16.83 -6.73 -10.34
N PRO A 262 17.93 -5.94 -10.29
CA PRO A 262 18.43 -5.17 -11.45
C PRO A 262 18.78 -6.06 -12.66
N ASN A 263 19.29 -7.26 -12.45
CA ASN A 263 19.66 -8.18 -13.52
C ASN A 263 18.47 -8.62 -14.37
N ARG A 264 17.28 -8.83 -13.75
CA ARG A 264 16.07 -9.16 -14.49
C ARG A 264 15.59 -7.99 -15.34
N VAL A 265 15.64 -6.78 -14.80
CA VAL A 265 15.26 -5.58 -15.57
C VAL A 265 16.21 -5.36 -16.74
N LYS A 266 17.53 -5.55 -16.54
CA LYS A 266 18.51 -5.50 -17.61
C LYS A 266 18.20 -6.52 -18.71
N TYR A 267 17.83 -7.74 -18.33
CA TYR A 267 17.41 -8.78 -19.29
C TYR A 267 16.13 -8.37 -20.03
N TRP A 268 15.09 -7.91 -19.34
CA TRP A 268 13.84 -7.46 -19.97
C TRP A 268 14.04 -6.29 -20.94
N LYS A 269 14.90 -5.32 -20.58
CA LYS A 269 15.28 -4.23 -21.51
C LYS A 269 15.96 -4.75 -22.76
N LYS A 270 16.78 -5.81 -22.64
CA LYS A 270 17.48 -6.43 -23.80
C LYS A 270 16.51 -7.14 -24.75
N ILE A 271 15.54 -7.91 -24.24
CA ILE A 271 14.61 -8.66 -25.07
C ILE A 271 13.44 -7.81 -25.61
N ASN A 272 13.14 -6.69 -24.98
CA ASN A 272 12.09 -5.79 -25.39
C ASN A 272 12.71 -4.57 -26.12
N LYS A 273 12.65 -4.56 -27.44
CA LYS A 273 13.22 -3.50 -28.28
C LYS A 273 12.64 -2.10 -27.98
N ASN A 274 11.45 -2.00 -27.40
CA ASN A 274 10.79 -0.74 -27.06
C ASN A 274 10.03 -0.81 -25.74
N PRO A 275 10.72 -0.96 -24.59
CA PRO A 275 10.10 -1.16 -23.29
C PRO A 275 9.28 0.05 -22.79
N GLN A 276 9.46 1.22 -23.38
CA GLN A 276 8.76 2.46 -23.00
C GLN A 276 7.41 2.64 -23.70
N LYS A 277 7.11 1.85 -24.74
CA LYS A 277 5.89 1.95 -25.53
C LYS A 277 4.78 0.98 -25.08
N LYS A 278 4.98 0.21 -24.03
CA LYS A 278 4.00 -0.77 -23.56
C LYS A 278 3.36 -0.37 -22.25
#